data_8a623080dfe32a1abff8c95b9434a406
#
_entry.id   8a623080dfe32a1abff8c95b9434a406
#
_cell.length_a   1.000
_cell.length_b   1.000
_cell.length_c   1.000
_cell.angle_alpha   90.00
_cell.angle_beta   90.00
_cell.angle_gamma   90.00
#
_symmetry.space_group_name_H-M   'P 1'
#
loop_
_entity.id
_entity.type
_entity.pdbx_description
1 polymer ?
#
loop_
_entity_poly.entity_id
_entity_poly.type
_entity_poly.pdbx_seq_one_letter_code
_entity_poly.pdbx_strand_id
1 'polypeptide(L)'
;MKTKLLLLTLTTICTGALFAAEAPKIGAPAPNFSLPAADGKTHSLGDFKGKYVVLEWFNPGCPFVQKHYQSDNMQQLQKQFTGKDVVWLTIDSSAPGAQGYLTPEDAKNQMSEWKMSSTALLLDPKGEVGHQYHATNTPHMFIVDPEGKLIYEGAIDSKASTDPGDIKSSTNYVKAALEEAMAGKPVSNAQTKAYGCSVKYAD
;
A
#
# COMPACT_ATOMS: atom_id res chain seq x y z
N MET A 1 54.55 -10.02 -49.01
CA MET A 1 54.25 -10.15 -47.57
C MET A 1 52.84 -9.55 -47.34
N LYS A 2 51.78 -10.36 -47.04
CA LYS A 2 50.43 -9.89 -46.81
C LYS A 2 50.16 -9.96 -45.30
N THR A 3 50.15 -8.82 -44.65
CA THR A 3 49.84 -8.69 -43.21
C THR A 3 48.35 -8.80 -43.00
N LYS A 4 47.88 -9.88 -42.35
CA LYS A 4 46.47 -10.03 -41.92
C LYS A 4 46.28 -9.28 -40.63
N LEU A 5 45.44 -8.25 -40.68
CA LEU A 5 44.95 -7.52 -39.51
C LEU A 5 43.80 -8.31 -38.85
N LEU A 6 44.03 -8.82 -37.64
CA LEU A 6 43.03 -9.55 -36.85
C LEU A 6 42.22 -8.54 -36.05
N LEU A 7 40.96 -8.32 -36.43
CA LEU A 7 40.04 -7.48 -35.68
C LEU A 7 39.47 -8.29 -34.48
N LEU A 8 39.85 -7.93 -33.28
CA LEU A 8 39.32 -8.49 -32.02
C LEU A 8 38.06 -7.72 -31.64
N THR A 9 36.90 -8.32 -31.84
CA THR A 9 35.64 -7.74 -31.40
C THR A 9 35.43 -8.04 -29.90
N LEU A 10 35.53 -7.01 -29.09
CA LEU A 10 35.29 -7.06 -27.65
C LEU A 10 33.77 -7.04 -27.42
N THR A 11 33.16 -8.19 -27.12
CA THR A 11 31.74 -8.30 -26.75
C THR A 11 31.60 -7.94 -25.27
N THR A 12 31.08 -6.75 -24.98
CA THR A 12 30.76 -6.32 -23.62
C THR A 12 29.47 -7.02 -23.20
N ILE A 13 29.59 -8.02 -22.33
CA ILE A 13 28.43 -8.66 -21.68
C ILE A 13 27.94 -7.73 -20.56
N CYS A 14 26.85 -7.04 -20.81
CA CYS A 14 26.17 -6.24 -19.78
C CYS A 14 25.40 -7.21 -18.89
N THR A 15 26.00 -7.66 -17.79
CA THR A 15 25.31 -8.42 -16.75
C THR A 15 24.40 -7.46 -15.98
N GLY A 16 23.13 -7.42 -16.36
CA GLY A 16 22.09 -6.75 -15.59
C GLY A 16 21.95 -7.46 -14.24
N ALA A 17 22.50 -6.86 -13.19
CA ALA A 17 22.21 -7.32 -11.82
C ALA A 17 20.73 -7.08 -11.56
N LEU A 18 19.93 -8.14 -11.38
CA LEU A 18 18.62 -8.05 -10.74
C LEU A 18 18.85 -7.65 -9.28
N PHE A 19 18.78 -6.36 -9.00
CA PHE A 19 18.67 -5.90 -7.62
C PHE A 19 17.25 -6.28 -7.16
N ALA A 20 17.15 -7.20 -6.20
CA ALA A 20 15.92 -7.34 -5.42
C ALA A 20 15.61 -5.94 -4.83
N ALA A 21 14.41 -5.44 -5.05
CA ALA A 21 14.01 -4.14 -4.50
C ALA A 21 14.16 -4.21 -2.97
N GLU A 22 14.92 -3.27 -2.41
CA GLU A 22 15.08 -3.17 -0.96
C GLU A 22 13.77 -2.67 -0.37
N ALA A 23 13.38 -3.19 0.82
CA ALA A 23 12.17 -2.75 1.50
C ALA A 23 12.17 -1.21 1.69
N PRO A 24 11.03 -0.54 1.54
CA PRO A 24 10.92 0.88 1.83
C PRO A 24 11.40 1.18 3.26
N LYS A 25 12.09 2.31 3.44
CA LYS A 25 12.63 2.70 4.75
C LYS A 25 11.96 3.98 5.24
N ILE A 26 11.64 4.04 6.53
CA ILE A 26 11.13 5.25 7.16
C ILE A 26 12.13 6.41 6.94
N GLY A 27 11.61 7.56 6.51
CA GLY A 27 12.38 8.77 6.17
C GLY A 27 12.98 8.79 4.76
N ALA A 28 12.96 7.66 4.03
CA ALA A 28 13.40 7.58 2.64
C ALA A 28 12.24 7.86 1.67
N PRO A 29 12.54 8.21 0.39
CA PRO A 29 11.52 8.32 -0.63
C PRO A 29 10.70 7.02 -0.75
N ALA A 30 9.37 7.14 -0.71
CA ALA A 30 8.48 6.02 -0.95
C ALA A 30 8.58 5.57 -2.42
N PRO A 31 8.61 4.26 -2.70
CA PRO A 31 8.65 3.75 -4.06
C PRO A 31 7.46 4.27 -4.88
N ASN A 32 7.74 4.86 -6.04
CA ASN A 32 6.66 5.31 -6.93
C ASN A 32 6.06 4.12 -7.68
N PHE A 33 4.77 4.19 -7.92
CA PHE A 33 4.02 3.19 -8.68
C PHE A 33 2.92 3.83 -9.51
N SER A 34 2.32 3.04 -10.39
CA SER A 34 1.15 3.42 -11.18
C SER A 34 0.25 2.21 -11.34
N LEU A 35 -1.00 2.29 -10.88
CA LEU A 35 -1.96 1.19 -10.87
C LEU A 35 -3.32 1.62 -11.44
N PRO A 36 -4.01 0.72 -12.15
CA PRO A 36 -5.42 0.92 -12.51
C PRO A 36 -6.29 0.89 -11.25
N ALA A 37 -7.40 1.62 -11.29
CA ALA A 37 -8.35 1.72 -10.19
C ALA A 37 -9.77 1.29 -10.61
N ALA A 38 -10.61 1.04 -9.61
CA ALA A 38 -12.02 0.70 -9.77
C ALA A 38 -12.83 1.75 -10.55
N ASP A 39 -12.39 3.02 -10.57
CA ASP A 39 -13.01 4.11 -11.31
C ASP A 39 -12.63 4.15 -12.81
N GLY A 40 -11.82 3.19 -13.27
CA GLY A 40 -11.31 3.07 -14.63
C GLY A 40 -10.15 4.01 -14.96
N LYS A 41 -9.63 4.76 -13.98
CA LYS A 41 -8.44 5.60 -14.15
C LYS A 41 -7.20 4.86 -13.68
N THR A 42 -6.05 5.42 -14.03
CA THR A 42 -4.75 5.03 -13.49
C THR A 42 -4.30 6.09 -12.51
N HIS A 43 -3.85 5.69 -11.33
CA HIS A 43 -3.31 6.59 -10.32
C HIS A 43 -1.86 6.22 -10.03
N SER A 44 -1.00 7.23 -9.98
CA SER A 44 0.40 7.10 -9.57
C SER A 44 0.61 7.78 -8.24
N LEU A 45 1.49 7.26 -7.39
CA LEU A 45 1.82 7.93 -6.13
C LEU A 45 2.32 9.35 -6.38
N GLY A 46 3.08 9.57 -7.46
CA GLY A 46 3.61 10.87 -7.85
C GLY A 46 2.55 11.93 -8.17
N ASP A 47 1.31 11.53 -8.52
CA ASP A 47 0.20 12.45 -8.81
C ASP A 47 -0.28 13.19 -7.54
N PHE A 48 0.06 12.68 -6.38
CA PHE A 48 -0.37 13.19 -5.07
C PHE A 48 0.74 13.95 -4.33
N LYS A 49 1.79 14.35 -5.02
CA LYS A 49 2.87 15.14 -4.44
C LYS A 49 2.32 16.43 -3.79
N GLY A 50 2.80 16.73 -2.60
CA GLY A 50 2.30 17.86 -1.80
C GLY A 50 1.17 17.48 -0.83
N LYS A 51 0.72 16.21 -0.83
CA LYS A 51 -0.31 15.70 0.08
C LYS A 51 0.22 14.53 0.90
N TYR A 52 -0.38 14.31 2.06
CA TYR A 52 -0.24 13.04 2.76
C TYR A 52 -0.98 11.96 2.00
N VAL A 53 -0.37 10.78 1.85
CA VAL A 53 -0.97 9.63 1.17
C VAL A 53 -0.94 8.42 2.12
N VAL A 54 -2.11 7.83 2.37
CA VAL A 54 -2.22 6.53 3.04
C VAL A 54 -2.33 5.45 1.98
N LEU A 55 -1.52 4.40 2.11
CA LEU A 55 -1.65 3.18 1.34
C LEU A 55 -2.15 2.09 2.29
N GLU A 56 -3.27 1.46 1.93
CA GLU A 56 -3.90 0.39 2.68
C GLU A 56 -3.89 -0.88 1.84
N TRP A 57 -3.07 -1.88 2.19
CA TRP A 57 -3.21 -3.21 1.59
C TRP A 57 -4.45 -3.88 2.11
N PHE A 58 -5.29 -4.32 1.19
CA PHE A 58 -6.67 -4.72 1.40
C PHE A 58 -6.95 -6.11 0.81
N ASN A 59 -7.83 -6.87 1.45
CA ASN A 59 -8.43 -8.08 0.91
C ASN A 59 -9.82 -8.24 1.56
N PRO A 60 -10.93 -8.21 0.79
CA PRO A 60 -12.28 -8.28 1.34
C PRO A 60 -12.61 -9.61 2.01
N GLY A 61 -11.89 -10.67 1.67
CA GLY A 61 -12.04 -11.98 2.31
C GLY A 61 -11.25 -12.15 3.62
N CYS A 62 -10.47 -11.14 4.03
CA CYS A 62 -9.66 -11.21 5.25
C CYS A 62 -10.48 -10.80 6.49
N PRO A 63 -10.63 -11.67 7.53
CA PRO A 63 -11.39 -11.33 8.74
C PRO A 63 -10.84 -10.13 9.50
N PHE A 64 -9.53 -9.89 9.44
CA PHE A 64 -8.91 -8.71 10.06
C PHE A 64 -9.27 -7.42 9.32
N VAL A 65 -9.45 -7.44 8.01
CA VAL A 65 -9.97 -6.33 7.22
C VAL A 65 -11.45 -6.13 7.50
N GLN A 66 -12.24 -7.23 7.49
CA GLN A 66 -13.66 -7.21 7.78
C GLN A 66 -13.97 -6.60 9.14
N LYS A 67 -13.18 -6.89 10.18
CA LYS A 67 -13.27 -6.26 11.52
C LYS A 67 -13.41 -4.74 11.41
N HIS A 68 -12.55 -4.10 10.63
CA HIS A 68 -12.49 -2.64 10.55
C HIS A 68 -13.60 -2.06 9.65
N TYR A 69 -13.98 -2.76 8.59
CA TYR A 69 -15.03 -2.29 7.68
C TYR A 69 -16.45 -2.56 8.22
N GLN A 70 -16.70 -3.73 8.82
CA GLN A 70 -18.02 -4.07 9.38
C GLN A 70 -18.35 -3.27 10.64
N SER A 71 -17.37 -2.71 11.30
CA SER A 71 -17.54 -1.83 12.47
C SER A 71 -17.56 -0.34 12.14
N ASP A 72 -17.58 0.04 10.87
CA ASP A 72 -17.43 1.41 10.39
C ASP A 72 -16.09 2.10 10.76
N ASN A 73 -15.16 1.40 11.42
CA ASN A 73 -13.90 1.99 11.87
C ASN A 73 -13.05 2.51 10.70
N MET A 74 -12.93 1.70 9.62
CA MET A 74 -12.12 2.11 8.46
C MET A 74 -12.78 3.26 7.71
N GLN A 75 -14.09 3.19 7.46
CA GLN A 75 -14.83 4.24 6.74
C GLN A 75 -14.76 5.58 7.47
N GLN A 76 -14.89 5.57 8.81
CA GLN A 76 -14.76 6.78 9.62
C GLN A 76 -13.34 7.36 9.55
N LEU A 77 -12.31 6.49 9.61
CA LEU A 77 -10.92 6.89 9.50
C LEU A 77 -10.62 7.50 8.11
N GLN A 78 -11.04 6.81 7.05
CA GLN A 78 -10.95 7.29 5.68
C GLN A 78 -11.62 8.66 5.53
N LYS A 79 -12.89 8.78 5.96
CA LYS A 79 -13.66 10.03 5.87
C LYS A 79 -13.03 11.17 6.67
N GLN A 80 -12.51 10.86 7.86
CA GLN A 80 -11.85 11.87 8.72
C GLN A 80 -10.66 12.50 8.01
N PHE A 81 -9.85 11.70 7.34
CA PHE A 81 -8.60 12.18 6.76
C PHE A 81 -8.73 12.64 5.31
N THR A 82 -9.58 12.01 4.50
CA THR A 82 -9.88 12.53 3.15
C THR A 82 -10.57 13.90 3.22
N GLY A 83 -11.38 14.15 4.25
CA GLY A 83 -11.95 15.47 4.55
C GLY A 83 -10.92 16.54 4.96
N LYS A 84 -9.67 16.14 5.22
CA LYS A 84 -8.53 17.02 5.52
C LYS A 84 -7.47 17.03 4.39
N ASP A 85 -7.89 16.71 3.17
CA ASP A 85 -7.05 16.65 1.98
C ASP A 85 -5.93 15.57 2.00
N VAL A 86 -6.07 14.55 2.86
CA VAL A 86 -5.23 13.35 2.80
C VAL A 86 -5.78 12.43 1.70
N VAL A 87 -4.91 11.91 0.87
CA VAL A 87 -5.25 10.88 -0.13
C VAL A 87 -5.23 9.51 0.53
N TRP A 88 -6.28 8.72 0.32
CA TRP A 88 -6.33 7.35 0.82
C TRP A 88 -6.47 6.37 -0.33
N LEU A 89 -5.44 5.58 -0.58
CA LEU A 89 -5.41 4.57 -1.63
C LEU A 89 -5.51 3.18 -0.99
N THR A 90 -6.61 2.50 -1.25
CA THR A 90 -6.79 1.09 -0.90
C THR A 90 -6.25 0.25 -2.05
N ILE A 91 -5.43 -0.79 -1.79
CA ILE A 91 -4.71 -1.56 -2.80
C ILE A 91 -5.01 -3.05 -2.61
N ASP A 92 -5.56 -3.70 -3.64
CA ASP A 92 -5.71 -5.14 -3.71
C ASP A 92 -4.60 -5.73 -4.58
N SER A 93 -3.70 -6.50 -3.94
CA SER A 93 -2.64 -7.26 -4.62
C SER A 93 -2.94 -8.77 -4.64
N SER A 94 -4.21 -9.16 -4.57
CA SER A 94 -4.60 -10.56 -4.70
C SER A 94 -4.48 -11.01 -6.15
N ALA A 95 -3.83 -12.16 -6.38
CA ALA A 95 -3.67 -12.74 -7.72
C ALA A 95 -4.99 -13.25 -8.28
N PRO A 96 -5.17 -13.27 -9.61
CA PRO A 96 -6.34 -13.85 -10.26
C PRO A 96 -6.59 -15.29 -9.78
N GLY A 97 -7.82 -15.56 -9.34
CA GLY A 97 -8.23 -16.85 -8.78
C GLY A 97 -7.90 -17.06 -7.30
N ALA A 98 -7.12 -16.18 -6.68
CA ALA A 98 -6.88 -16.23 -5.25
C ALA A 98 -8.03 -15.59 -4.45
N GLN A 99 -8.11 -15.93 -3.16
CA GLN A 99 -9.11 -15.33 -2.27
C GLN A 99 -8.95 -13.82 -2.21
N GLY A 100 -10.05 -13.11 -2.45
CA GLY A 100 -10.10 -11.65 -2.35
C GLY A 100 -9.69 -10.92 -3.63
N TYR A 101 -9.33 -11.63 -4.69
CA TYR A 101 -9.11 -11.02 -6.00
C TYR A 101 -10.35 -10.28 -6.47
N LEU A 102 -10.14 -9.05 -6.95
CA LEU A 102 -11.20 -8.20 -7.47
C LEU A 102 -10.94 -7.86 -8.94
N THR A 103 -11.98 -8.03 -9.77
CA THR A 103 -12.04 -7.36 -11.07
C THR A 103 -12.34 -5.86 -10.87
N PRO A 104 -12.15 -5.00 -11.89
CA PRO A 104 -12.54 -3.58 -11.76
C PRO A 104 -14.01 -3.38 -11.38
N GLU A 105 -14.91 -4.22 -11.88
CA GLU A 105 -16.34 -4.19 -11.55
C GLU A 105 -16.58 -4.62 -10.09
N ASP A 106 -15.96 -5.72 -9.65
CA ASP A 106 -16.05 -6.17 -8.27
C ASP A 106 -15.51 -5.13 -7.29
N ALA A 107 -14.39 -4.49 -7.64
CA ALA A 107 -13.79 -3.43 -6.83
C ALA A 107 -14.73 -2.22 -6.69
N LYS A 108 -15.41 -1.82 -7.78
CA LYS A 108 -16.40 -0.74 -7.74
C LYS A 108 -17.60 -1.10 -6.87
N ASN A 109 -18.09 -2.34 -6.99
CA ASN A 109 -19.19 -2.85 -6.16
C ASN A 109 -18.76 -2.92 -4.70
N GLN A 110 -17.56 -3.41 -4.42
CA GLN A 110 -16.98 -3.50 -3.07
C GLN A 110 -16.91 -2.13 -2.39
N MET A 111 -16.44 -1.11 -3.11
CA MET A 111 -16.40 0.27 -2.57
C MET A 111 -17.80 0.77 -2.19
N SER A 112 -18.79 0.50 -3.04
CA SER A 112 -20.18 0.91 -2.81
C SER A 112 -20.81 0.16 -1.64
N GLU A 113 -20.73 -1.17 -1.63
CA GLU A 113 -21.35 -2.03 -0.60
C GLU A 113 -20.78 -1.75 0.79
N TRP A 114 -19.46 -1.57 0.88
CA TRP A 114 -18.78 -1.28 2.13
C TRP A 114 -18.72 0.20 2.47
N LYS A 115 -19.35 1.07 1.65
CA LYS A 115 -19.37 2.53 1.83
C LYS A 115 -17.99 3.10 2.08
N MET A 116 -17.01 2.60 1.32
CA MET A 116 -15.63 3.05 1.47
C MET A 116 -15.52 4.54 1.15
N SER A 117 -14.74 5.24 1.94
CA SER A 117 -14.45 6.66 1.77
C SER A 117 -12.98 6.91 1.36
N SER A 118 -12.31 5.86 0.86
CA SER A 118 -10.99 5.98 0.22
C SER A 118 -11.09 6.77 -1.08
N THR A 119 -9.99 7.43 -1.44
CA THR A 119 -9.89 8.19 -2.70
C THR A 119 -10.02 7.30 -3.92
N ALA A 120 -9.39 6.11 -3.86
CA ALA A 120 -9.49 5.10 -4.91
C ALA A 120 -9.20 3.70 -4.33
N LEU A 121 -9.75 2.66 -4.98
CA LEU A 121 -9.34 1.27 -4.81
C LEU A 121 -8.54 0.88 -6.05
N LEU A 122 -7.26 0.57 -5.84
CA LEU A 122 -6.28 0.24 -6.87
C LEU A 122 -6.13 -1.27 -6.99
N LEU A 123 -5.86 -1.73 -8.20
CA LEU A 123 -5.75 -3.14 -8.53
C LEU A 123 -4.31 -3.46 -8.94
N ASP A 124 -3.68 -4.37 -8.21
CA ASP A 124 -2.31 -4.86 -8.42
C ASP A 124 -2.31 -6.41 -8.55
N PRO A 125 -2.99 -6.96 -9.58
CA PRO A 125 -3.20 -8.41 -9.71
C PRO A 125 -1.92 -9.21 -9.95
N LYS A 126 -0.81 -8.55 -10.30
CA LYS A 126 0.51 -9.16 -10.41
C LYS A 126 1.32 -9.09 -9.12
N GLY A 127 0.85 -8.30 -8.14
CA GLY A 127 1.55 -8.09 -6.88
C GLY A 127 2.84 -7.25 -7.01
N GLU A 128 3.07 -6.60 -8.15
CA GLU A 128 4.32 -5.86 -8.42
C GLU A 128 4.53 -4.74 -7.38
N VAL A 129 3.48 -3.98 -7.08
CA VAL A 129 3.54 -2.91 -6.08
C VAL A 129 3.55 -3.47 -4.67
N GLY A 130 2.78 -4.53 -4.42
CA GLY A 130 2.82 -5.24 -3.14
C GLY A 130 4.21 -5.74 -2.78
N HIS A 131 4.91 -6.37 -3.73
CA HIS A 131 6.30 -6.80 -3.53
C HIS A 131 7.26 -5.62 -3.38
N GLN A 132 7.07 -4.53 -4.14
CA GLN A 132 7.89 -3.32 -4.04
C GLN A 132 7.81 -2.67 -2.65
N TYR A 133 6.63 -2.71 -2.01
CA TYR A 133 6.40 -2.22 -0.66
C TYR A 133 6.66 -3.26 0.43
N HIS A 134 7.01 -4.50 0.08
CA HIS A 134 7.10 -5.62 1.00
C HIS A 134 5.83 -5.79 1.86
N ALA A 135 4.66 -5.57 1.24
CA ALA A 135 3.39 -5.76 1.90
C ALA A 135 3.17 -7.25 2.20
N THR A 136 3.02 -7.59 3.46
CA THR A 136 2.96 -9.00 3.91
C THR A 136 1.58 -9.40 4.38
N ASN A 137 0.79 -8.46 4.85
CA ASN A 137 -0.49 -8.70 5.50
C ASN A 137 -1.62 -7.84 4.91
N THR A 138 -2.84 -8.21 5.24
CA THR A 138 -4.02 -7.37 5.07
C THR A 138 -4.80 -7.29 6.39
N PRO A 139 -4.99 -6.07 6.98
CA PRO A 139 -4.47 -4.79 6.48
C PRO A 139 -2.96 -4.60 6.76
N HIS A 140 -2.24 -3.96 5.84
CA HIS A 140 -0.91 -3.42 6.04
C HIS A 140 -0.93 -1.97 5.59
N MET A 141 -0.50 -1.07 6.47
CA MET A 141 -0.66 0.37 6.29
C MET A 141 0.67 1.06 6.08
N PHE A 142 0.69 2.03 5.15
CA PHE A 142 1.84 2.91 4.93
C PHE A 142 1.36 4.35 4.83
N ILE A 143 2.17 5.30 5.29
CA ILE A 143 1.87 6.73 5.15
C ILE A 143 3.07 7.41 4.52
N VAL A 144 2.79 8.17 3.47
CA VAL A 144 3.76 9.00 2.73
C VAL A 144 3.46 10.47 3.02
N ASP A 145 4.49 11.26 3.31
CA ASP A 145 4.37 12.69 3.55
C ASP A 145 4.28 13.52 2.26
N PRO A 146 3.99 14.84 2.35
CA PRO A 146 3.92 15.71 1.17
C PRO A 146 5.22 15.81 0.35
N GLU A 147 6.37 15.52 0.95
CA GLU A 147 7.68 15.45 0.30
C GLU A 147 7.92 14.11 -0.42
N GLY A 148 7.00 13.16 -0.28
CA GLY A 148 7.08 11.82 -0.87
C GLY A 148 7.92 10.84 -0.06
N LYS A 149 8.16 11.10 1.22
CA LYS A 149 8.89 10.19 2.11
C LYS A 149 7.95 9.29 2.88
N LEU A 150 8.35 8.04 3.08
CA LEU A 150 7.64 7.11 3.96
C LEU A 150 7.82 7.54 5.42
N ILE A 151 6.73 7.80 6.13
CA ILE A 151 6.74 8.23 7.55
C ILE A 151 6.11 7.21 8.50
N TYR A 152 5.37 6.24 7.97
CA TYR A 152 4.78 5.15 8.74
C TYR A 152 4.69 3.88 7.91
N GLU A 153 4.96 2.73 8.54
CA GLU A 153 4.61 1.41 8.02
C GLU A 153 4.17 0.46 9.14
N GLY A 154 3.17 -0.38 8.90
CA GLY A 154 2.79 -1.44 9.84
C GLY A 154 1.30 -1.66 10.02
N ALA A 155 0.89 -1.91 11.26
CA ALA A 155 -0.48 -2.25 11.64
C ALA A 155 -1.41 -1.03 11.58
N ILE A 156 -2.71 -1.29 11.41
CA ILE A 156 -3.72 -0.25 11.59
C ILE A 156 -3.88 0.15 13.07
N ASP A 157 -3.82 -0.84 13.97
CA ASP A 157 -3.98 -0.64 15.42
C ASP A 157 -3.15 -1.62 16.26
N SER A 158 -3.21 -1.47 17.58
CA SER A 158 -2.44 -2.25 18.54
C SER A 158 -3.06 -3.62 18.90
N LYS A 159 -4.21 -4.01 18.30
CA LYS A 159 -4.93 -5.24 18.65
C LYS A 159 -5.03 -6.20 17.46
N ALA A 160 -4.10 -7.14 17.42
CA ALA A 160 -4.03 -8.21 16.41
C ALA A 160 -5.15 -9.27 16.64
N SER A 161 -6.41 -8.87 16.52
CA SER A 161 -7.59 -9.71 16.67
C SER A 161 -8.61 -9.44 15.58
N THR A 162 -9.57 -10.34 15.41
CA THR A 162 -10.72 -10.19 14.50
C THR A 162 -11.97 -9.69 15.23
N ASP A 163 -11.90 -9.44 16.54
CA ASP A 163 -13.02 -8.96 17.34
C ASP A 163 -13.21 -7.43 17.18
N PRO A 164 -14.35 -6.95 16.64
CA PRO A 164 -14.65 -5.52 16.57
C PRO A 164 -14.70 -4.83 17.94
N GLY A 165 -14.96 -5.57 19.02
CA GLY A 165 -14.97 -5.03 20.38
C GLY A 165 -13.63 -4.46 20.83
N ASP A 166 -12.53 -4.98 20.28
CA ASP A 166 -11.18 -4.52 20.59
C ASP A 166 -10.83 -3.14 20.04
N ILE A 167 -11.55 -2.66 19.02
CA ILE A 167 -11.29 -1.37 18.37
C ILE A 167 -11.32 -0.21 19.37
N LYS A 168 -12.31 -0.20 20.26
CA LYS A 168 -12.47 0.88 21.26
C LYS A 168 -11.34 0.95 22.27
N SER A 169 -10.67 -0.17 22.54
CA SER A 169 -9.56 -0.28 23.50
C SER A 169 -8.18 -0.27 22.82
N SER A 170 -8.14 -0.20 21.49
CA SER A 170 -6.89 -0.19 20.73
C SER A 170 -6.38 1.23 20.50
N THR A 171 -5.06 1.36 20.39
CA THR A 171 -4.43 2.55 19.84
C THR A 171 -4.45 2.43 18.31
N ASN A 172 -5.11 3.34 17.61
CA ASN A 172 -5.07 3.39 16.16
C ASN A 172 -3.78 4.10 15.73
N TYR A 173 -2.82 3.32 15.22
CA TYR A 173 -1.50 3.83 14.84
C TYR A 173 -1.54 4.74 13.62
N VAL A 174 -2.39 4.45 12.62
CA VAL A 174 -2.55 5.26 11.41
C VAL A 174 -3.10 6.64 11.77
N LYS A 175 -4.12 6.69 12.65
CA LYS A 175 -4.67 7.95 13.14
C LYS A 175 -3.63 8.76 13.88
N ALA A 176 -2.91 8.14 14.83
CA ALA A 176 -1.89 8.80 15.61
C ALA A 176 -0.77 9.36 14.72
N ALA A 177 -0.26 8.55 13.79
CA ALA A 177 0.80 8.96 12.87
C ALA A 177 0.39 10.16 11.99
N LEU A 178 -0.83 10.16 11.44
CA LEU A 178 -1.33 11.27 10.65
C LEU A 178 -1.54 12.53 11.49
N GLU A 179 -2.12 12.41 12.69
CA GLU A 179 -2.35 13.55 13.57
C GLU A 179 -1.03 14.18 14.04
N GLU A 180 -0.01 13.37 14.37
CA GLU A 180 1.33 13.84 14.72
C GLU A 180 2.01 14.53 13.53
N ALA A 181 2.05 13.88 12.35
CA ALA A 181 2.71 14.43 11.17
C ALA A 181 2.05 15.72 10.69
N MET A 182 0.71 15.77 10.62
CA MET A 182 -0.03 16.97 10.23
C MET A 182 0.12 18.12 11.24
N ALA A 183 0.48 17.84 12.49
CA ALA A 183 0.83 18.83 13.50
C ALA A 183 2.32 19.24 13.45
N GLY A 184 3.08 18.77 12.45
CA GLY A 184 4.53 19.03 12.33
C GLY A 184 5.38 18.30 13.36
N LYS A 185 4.86 17.26 14.00
CA LYS A 185 5.58 16.44 14.99
C LYS A 185 6.17 15.19 14.34
N PRO A 186 7.26 14.65 14.88
CA PRO A 186 7.73 13.33 14.51
C PRO A 186 6.67 12.27 14.82
N VAL A 187 6.56 11.25 13.95
CA VAL A 187 5.69 10.09 14.19
C VAL A 187 6.28 9.23 15.29
N SER A 188 5.60 9.12 16.43
CA SER A 188 6.10 8.43 17.64
C SER A 188 6.29 6.93 17.41
N ASN A 189 5.40 6.29 16.65
CA ASN A 189 5.45 4.88 16.29
C ASN A 189 5.53 4.74 14.77
N ALA A 190 6.66 5.17 14.19
CA ALA A 190 6.83 5.19 12.73
C ALA A 190 6.83 3.79 12.08
N GLN A 191 7.18 2.76 12.86
CA GLN A 191 7.19 1.37 12.39
C GLN A 191 6.54 0.48 13.45
N THR A 192 5.55 -0.33 13.01
CA THR A 192 4.88 -1.31 13.87
C THR A 192 4.76 -2.64 13.14
N LYS A 193 4.50 -3.74 13.87
CA LYS A 193 4.35 -5.06 13.25
C LYS A 193 2.95 -5.18 12.63
N ALA A 194 2.86 -5.24 11.30
CA ALA A 194 1.62 -5.55 10.61
C ALA A 194 1.07 -6.93 11.04
N TYR A 195 -0.24 -7.07 11.05
CA TYR A 195 -0.93 -8.31 11.37
C TYR A 195 -2.08 -8.54 10.39
N GLY A 196 -2.56 -9.77 10.33
CA GLY A 196 -3.69 -10.15 9.48
C GLY A 196 -3.36 -11.32 8.56
N CYS A 197 -4.20 -11.54 7.56
CA CYS A 197 -3.98 -12.56 6.55
C CYS A 197 -2.78 -12.21 5.67
N SER A 198 -2.05 -13.19 5.17
CA SER A 198 -1.04 -12.94 4.14
C SER A 198 -1.67 -12.35 2.88
N VAL A 199 -0.96 -11.43 2.22
CA VAL A 199 -1.34 -10.99 0.87
C VAL A 199 -1.35 -12.21 -0.06
N LYS A 200 -2.33 -12.29 -0.95
CA LYS A 200 -2.54 -13.44 -1.83
C LYS A 200 -1.85 -13.23 -3.19
N TYR A 201 -0.54 -13.10 -3.15
CA TYR A 201 0.27 -12.99 -4.37
C TYR A 201 0.16 -14.24 -5.26
N ALA A 202 0.51 -14.09 -6.53
CA ALA A 202 0.79 -15.24 -7.39
C ALA A 202 2.03 -16.00 -6.87
N ASP A 203 2.01 -17.33 -7.02
CA ASP A 203 3.16 -18.20 -6.72
C ASP A 203 4.30 -18.00 -7.74
#